data_1df58b63f5648edcde53f66f6fd796c5
#
_entry.id   1df58b63f5648edcde53f66f6fd796c5
#
_cell.length_a   1.000
_cell.length_b   1.000
_cell.length_c   1.000
_cell.angle_alpha   90.00
_cell.angle_beta   90.00
_cell.angle_gamma   90.00
#
_symmetry.space_group_name_H-M   'P 1'
#
loop_
_entity.id
_entity.type
_entity.pdbx_description
1 polymer ?
#
loop_
_entity_poly.entity_id
_entity_poly.type
_entity_poly.pdbx_seq_one_letter_code
_entity_poly.pdbx_strand_id
1 'polypeptide(L)'
;GVLGTYVEKYGPRRSGLISMCFFVSGLLGTAYALTQHSLLLLYLFYGVIGGIGLGTGYITPVSTLVKWFPNNRGLATGLAIMGFGFASLVAGPLMQILIAKYGLVENFVILACIYAVVMTASALYLEPPKQETAAGKGQFKAKMPEHVQYSVKEAMHTWQFYALWWIFFTNITCGIGLLAVASPMAQEVIGM
;
A
#
# COMPACT_ATOMS: atom_id res chain seq x y z
N GLY A 1 -13.40 4.14 0.77
CA GLY A 1 -14.66 3.75 1.42
C GLY A 1 -14.98 2.27 1.26
N VAL A 2 -15.29 1.78 0.06
CA VAL A 2 -15.82 0.41 -0.17
C VAL A 2 -14.82 -0.68 0.24
N LEU A 3 -13.55 -0.53 -0.09
CA LEU A 3 -12.51 -1.53 0.24
C LEU A 3 -12.20 -1.61 1.73
N GLY A 4 -12.28 -0.51 2.48
CA GLY A 4 -12.08 -0.50 3.93
C GLY A 4 -13.13 -1.31 4.68
N THR A 5 -14.41 -1.17 4.32
CA THR A 5 -15.50 -1.95 4.90
C THR A 5 -15.40 -3.44 4.57
N TYR A 6 -14.85 -3.77 3.40
CA TYR A 6 -14.59 -5.16 3.01
C TYR A 6 -13.50 -5.81 3.90
N VAL A 7 -12.39 -5.10 4.14
CA VAL A 7 -11.31 -5.55 5.04
C VAL A 7 -11.83 -5.80 6.46
N GLU A 8 -12.71 -4.92 6.95
CA GLU A 8 -13.31 -5.07 8.28
C GLU A 8 -14.22 -6.30 8.39
N LYS A 9 -14.96 -6.62 7.33
CA LYS A 9 -15.93 -7.72 7.32
C LYS A 9 -15.29 -9.10 7.15
N TYR A 10 -14.25 -9.22 6.32
CA TYR A 10 -13.66 -10.51 5.94
C TYR A 10 -12.33 -10.81 6.64
N GLY A 11 -11.82 -9.87 7.39
CA GLY A 11 -10.57 -9.99 8.14
C GLY A 11 -9.31 -9.77 7.28
N PRO A 12 -8.16 -9.51 7.94
CA PRO A 12 -6.94 -9.09 7.26
C PRO A 12 -6.31 -10.18 6.39
N ARG A 13 -6.39 -11.46 6.78
CA ARG A 13 -5.83 -12.57 5.98
C ARG A 13 -6.47 -12.68 4.60
N ARG A 14 -7.81 -12.72 4.55
CA ARG A 14 -8.54 -12.84 3.27
C ARG A 14 -8.32 -11.61 2.39
N SER A 15 -8.34 -10.43 2.99
CA SER A 15 -8.08 -9.18 2.27
C SER A 15 -6.66 -9.13 1.70
N GLY A 16 -5.66 -9.61 2.45
CA GLY A 16 -4.29 -9.72 1.97
C GLY A 16 -4.14 -10.69 0.79
N LEU A 17 -4.80 -11.86 0.83
CA LEU A 17 -4.78 -12.82 -0.28
C LEU A 17 -5.48 -12.27 -1.53
N ILE A 18 -6.60 -11.59 -1.37
CA ILE A 18 -7.30 -10.96 -2.50
C ILE A 18 -6.42 -9.85 -3.11
N SER A 19 -5.80 -9.02 -2.27
CA SER A 19 -4.83 -8.02 -2.73
C SER A 19 -3.70 -8.65 -3.53
N MET A 20 -3.12 -9.73 -3.05
CA MET A 20 -2.08 -10.50 -3.77
C MET A 20 -2.57 -10.97 -5.13
N CYS A 21 -3.77 -11.58 -5.22
CA CYS A 21 -4.32 -12.04 -6.49
C CYS A 21 -4.47 -10.90 -7.50
N PHE A 22 -5.03 -9.74 -7.08
CA PHE A 22 -5.18 -8.58 -7.95
C PHE A 22 -3.84 -7.98 -8.37
N PHE A 23 -2.91 -7.86 -7.43
CA PHE A 23 -1.61 -7.26 -7.71
C PHE A 23 -0.76 -8.13 -8.65
N VAL A 24 -0.68 -9.43 -8.39
CA VAL A 24 0.06 -10.39 -9.22
C VAL A 24 -0.56 -10.49 -10.61
N SER A 25 -1.89 -10.57 -10.72
CA SER A 25 -2.57 -10.55 -12.03
C SER A 25 -2.35 -9.26 -12.79
N GLY A 26 -2.27 -8.11 -12.08
CA GLY A 26 -1.89 -6.82 -12.66
C GLY A 26 -0.48 -6.83 -13.24
N LEU A 27 0.51 -7.37 -12.53
CA LEU A 27 1.89 -7.48 -13.02
C LEU A 27 2.03 -8.43 -14.21
N LEU A 28 1.40 -9.61 -14.15
CA LEU A 28 1.40 -10.57 -15.25
C LEU A 28 0.69 -10.00 -16.48
N GLY A 29 -0.45 -9.34 -16.29
CA GLY A 29 -1.16 -8.64 -17.36
C GLY A 29 -0.34 -7.50 -17.95
N THR A 30 0.47 -6.81 -17.14
CA THR A 30 1.42 -5.78 -17.61
C THR A 30 2.51 -6.39 -18.49
N ALA A 31 3.08 -7.53 -18.09
CA ALA A 31 4.04 -8.27 -18.92
C ALA A 31 3.41 -8.62 -20.29
N TYR A 32 2.17 -9.12 -20.28
CA TYR A 32 1.43 -9.41 -21.51
C TYR A 32 1.14 -8.16 -22.35
N ALA A 33 0.75 -7.06 -21.72
CA ALA A 33 0.48 -5.78 -22.40
C ALA A 33 1.74 -5.24 -23.12
N LEU A 34 2.91 -5.41 -22.49
CA LEU A 34 4.20 -5.04 -23.08
C LEU A 34 4.54 -5.88 -24.31
N THR A 35 4.27 -7.18 -24.31
CA THR A 35 4.48 -8.04 -25.50
C THR A 35 3.56 -7.67 -26.66
N GLN A 36 2.35 -7.20 -26.36
CA GLN A 36 1.37 -6.76 -27.37
C GLN A 36 1.54 -5.29 -27.78
N HIS A 37 2.51 -4.56 -27.21
CA HIS A 37 2.71 -3.12 -27.43
C HIS A 37 1.43 -2.28 -27.28
N SER A 38 0.50 -2.69 -26.41
CA SER A 38 -0.81 -2.05 -26.24
C SER A 38 -0.87 -1.21 -24.99
N LEU A 39 -0.92 0.11 -25.15
CA LEU A 39 -1.08 1.06 -24.03
C LEU A 39 -2.41 0.86 -23.29
N LEU A 40 -3.49 0.49 -24.00
CA LEU A 40 -4.79 0.30 -23.37
C LEU A 40 -4.77 -0.89 -22.40
N LEU A 41 -4.14 -2.00 -22.77
CA LEU A 41 -3.96 -3.15 -21.91
C LEU A 41 -3.06 -2.82 -20.70
N LEU A 42 -2.02 -2.00 -20.91
CA LEU A 42 -1.15 -1.55 -19.84
C LEU A 42 -1.92 -0.71 -18.81
N TYR A 43 -2.73 0.24 -19.22
CA TYR A 43 -3.58 1.01 -18.32
C TYR A 43 -4.59 0.14 -17.58
N LEU A 44 -5.17 -0.86 -18.24
CA LEU A 44 -6.13 -1.76 -17.63
C LEU A 44 -5.47 -2.66 -16.58
N PHE A 45 -4.39 -3.35 -16.93
CA PHE A 45 -3.76 -4.31 -16.03
C PHE A 45 -2.94 -3.64 -14.93
N TYR A 46 -2.05 -2.72 -15.28
CA TYR A 46 -1.22 -2.04 -14.30
C TYR A 46 -2.00 -0.99 -13.51
N GLY A 47 -2.76 -0.13 -14.22
CA GLY A 47 -3.48 0.98 -13.60
C GLY A 47 -4.69 0.53 -12.79
N VAL A 48 -5.60 -0.25 -13.39
CA VAL A 48 -6.86 -0.61 -12.73
C VAL A 48 -6.68 -1.84 -11.85
N ILE A 49 -6.27 -2.96 -12.41
CA ILE A 49 -6.20 -4.24 -11.68
C ILE A 49 -5.09 -4.20 -10.63
N GLY A 50 -3.88 -3.78 -11.03
CA GLY A 50 -2.75 -3.61 -10.13
C GLY A 50 -3.01 -2.54 -9.06
N GLY A 51 -3.65 -1.43 -9.43
CA GLY A 51 -4.05 -0.36 -8.52
C GLY A 51 -5.04 -0.80 -7.45
N ILE A 52 -6.03 -1.62 -7.79
CA ILE A 52 -6.95 -2.24 -6.80
C ILE A 52 -6.18 -3.16 -5.85
N GLY A 53 -5.27 -3.97 -6.39
CA GLY A 53 -4.40 -4.84 -5.59
C GLY A 53 -3.52 -4.03 -4.63
N LEU A 54 -2.84 -2.99 -5.11
CA LEU A 54 -2.00 -2.12 -4.31
C LEU A 54 -2.79 -1.40 -3.21
N GLY A 55 -3.95 -0.85 -3.55
CA GLY A 55 -4.81 -0.14 -2.60
C GLY A 55 -5.33 -1.03 -1.47
N THR A 56 -5.79 -2.24 -1.77
CA THR A 56 -6.20 -3.21 -0.75
C THR A 56 -5.01 -3.71 0.07
N GLY A 57 -3.86 -3.92 -0.56
CA GLY A 57 -2.61 -4.32 0.09
C GLY A 57 -2.07 -3.27 1.06
N TYR A 58 -2.28 -1.99 0.77
CA TYR A 58 -1.89 -0.89 1.65
C TYR A 58 -2.81 -0.76 2.87
N ILE A 59 -4.12 -0.78 2.65
CA ILE A 59 -5.10 -0.57 3.73
C ILE A 59 -5.06 -1.71 4.75
N THR A 60 -4.85 -2.94 4.31
CA THR A 60 -4.90 -4.13 5.17
C THR A 60 -3.88 -4.12 6.31
N PRO A 61 -2.56 -3.97 6.09
CA PRO A 61 -1.59 -3.94 7.19
C PRO A 61 -1.72 -2.67 8.04
N VAL A 62 -2.00 -1.50 7.44
CA VAL A 62 -2.15 -0.25 8.18
C VAL A 62 -3.32 -0.33 9.15
N SER A 63 -4.50 -0.77 8.68
CA SER A 63 -5.68 -0.92 9.54
C SER A 63 -5.48 -1.97 10.64
N THR A 64 -4.73 -3.02 10.35
CA THR A 64 -4.42 -4.07 11.34
C THR A 64 -3.47 -3.55 12.40
N LEU A 65 -2.39 -2.85 12.03
CA LEU A 65 -1.44 -2.26 12.97
C LEU A 65 -2.08 -1.22 13.89
N VAL A 66 -2.96 -0.38 13.36
CA VAL A 66 -3.72 0.59 14.18
C VAL A 66 -4.60 -0.10 15.22
N LYS A 67 -5.13 -1.29 14.92
CA LYS A 67 -5.91 -2.11 15.87
C LYS A 67 -5.03 -2.77 16.93
N TRP A 68 -3.78 -3.14 16.59
CA TRP A 68 -2.82 -3.70 17.53
C TRP A 68 -2.28 -2.66 18.52
N PHE A 69 -2.15 -1.40 18.09
CA PHE A 69 -1.58 -0.31 18.90
C PHE A 69 -2.59 0.84 19.10
N PRO A 70 -3.68 0.63 19.85
CA PRO A 70 -4.75 1.61 20.00
C PRO A 70 -4.29 2.91 20.69
N ASN A 71 -3.29 2.81 21.57
CA ASN A 71 -2.74 3.95 22.31
C ASN A 71 -1.70 4.76 21.51
N ASN A 72 -1.08 4.15 20.49
CA ASN A 72 -0.01 4.76 19.71
C ASN A 72 -0.30 4.66 18.22
N ARG A 73 -1.51 5.04 17.79
CA ARG A 73 -1.98 4.91 16.41
C ARG A 73 -1.08 5.63 15.40
N GLY A 74 -0.58 6.82 15.76
CA GLY A 74 0.33 7.59 14.90
C GLY A 74 1.66 6.88 14.66
N LEU A 75 2.26 6.31 15.71
CA LEU A 75 3.48 5.51 15.61
C LEU A 75 3.25 4.26 14.74
N ALA A 76 2.16 3.54 14.98
CA ALA A 76 1.81 2.34 14.22
C ALA A 76 1.64 2.64 12.72
N THR A 77 0.95 3.72 12.39
CA THR A 77 0.77 4.17 11.00
C THR A 77 2.09 4.61 10.39
N GLY A 78 2.91 5.37 11.14
CA GLY A 78 4.24 5.81 10.68
C GLY A 78 5.18 4.64 10.38
N LEU A 79 5.23 3.62 11.24
CA LEU A 79 6.01 2.41 11.01
C LEU A 79 5.53 1.61 9.79
N ALA A 80 4.21 1.53 9.58
CA ALA A 80 3.64 0.88 8.40
C ALA A 80 4.04 1.60 7.11
N ILE A 81 3.99 2.94 7.09
CA ILE A 81 4.37 3.76 5.93
C ILE A 81 5.88 3.71 5.68
N MET A 82 6.69 3.69 6.74
CA MET A 82 8.14 3.56 6.64
C MET A 82 8.55 2.28 5.88
N GLY A 83 7.77 1.20 6.00
CA GLY A 83 7.97 -0.04 5.25
C GLY A 83 7.98 0.17 3.72
N PHE A 84 7.21 1.13 3.19
CA PHE A 84 7.24 1.48 1.76
C PHE A 84 8.59 2.08 1.34
N GLY A 85 9.16 2.96 2.17
CA GLY A 85 10.48 3.53 1.92
C GLY A 85 11.56 2.46 1.87
N PHE A 86 11.57 1.55 2.84
CA PHE A 86 12.53 0.43 2.86
C PHE A 86 12.33 -0.55 1.70
N ALA A 87 11.08 -0.80 1.30
CA ALA A 87 10.80 -1.66 0.15
C ALA A 87 11.43 -1.11 -1.14
N SER A 88 11.40 0.21 -1.34
CA SER A 88 12.00 0.83 -2.54
C SER A 88 13.52 0.70 -2.59
N LEU A 89 14.21 0.72 -1.43
CA LEU A 89 15.66 0.49 -1.35
C LEU A 89 16.08 -0.90 -1.83
N VAL A 90 15.22 -1.90 -1.65
CA VAL A 90 15.48 -3.27 -2.10
C VAL A 90 14.98 -3.47 -3.54
N ALA A 91 13.75 -3.02 -3.81
CA ALA A 91 13.10 -3.24 -5.10
C ALA A 91 13.77 -2.46 -6.24
N GLY A 92 14.25 -1.25 -6.00
CA GLY A 92 14.89 -0.41 -7.02
C GLY A 92 16.13 -1.09 -7.66
N PRO A 93 17.17 -1.43 -6.89
CA PRO A 93 18.34 -2.14 -7.42
C PRO A 93 17.99 -3.50 -8.01
N LEU A 94 17.07 -4.25 -7.38
CA LEU A 94 16.62 -5.54 -7.89
C LEU A 94 16.02 -5.41 -9.30
N MET A 95 15.11 -4.45 -9.49
CA MET A 95 14.50 -4.20 -10.80
C MET A 95 15.54 -3.79 -11.85
N GLN A 96 16.50 -2.94 -11.52
CA GLN A 96 17.56 -2.54 -12.43
C GLN A 96 18.40 -3.75 -12.91
N ILE A 97 18.80 -4.61 -11.98
CA ILE A 97 19.55 -5.84 -12.29
C ILE A 97 18.71 -6.78 -13.16
N LEU A 98 17.44 -6.97 -12.84
CA LEU A 98 16.55 -7.85 -13.60
C LEU A 98 16.30 -7.32 -15.01
N ILE A 99 16.07 -6.03 -15.17
CA ILE A 99 15.85 -5.40 -16.49
C ILE A 99 17.11 -5.49 -17.34
N ALA A 100 18.29 -5.22 -16.75
CA ALA A 100 19.56 -5.30 -17.47
C ALA A 100 19.91 -6.72 -17.92
N LYS A 101 19.51 -7.74 -17.15
CA LYS A 101 19.88 -9.14 -17.41
C LYS A 101 18.85 -9.90 -18.23
N TYR A 102 17.57 -9.66 -18.02
CA TYR A 102 16.48 -10.45 -18.59
C TYR A 102 15.53 -9.63 -19.48
N GLY A 103 15.59 -8.30 -19.40
CA GLY A 103 14.68 -7.43 -20.12
C GLY A 103 13.46 -7.02 -19.31
N LEU A 104 12.66 -6.12 -19.90
CA LEU A 104 11.56 -5.48 -19.20
C LEU A 104 10.37 -6.43 -18.94
N VAL A 105 10.04 -7.29 -19.91
CA VAL A 105 8.89 -8.21 -19.82
C VAL A 105 9.14 -9.27 -18.74
N GLU A 106 10.28 -9.92 -18.80
CA GLU A 106 10.68 -10.96 -17.85
C GLU A 106 10.83 -10.40 -16.43
N ASN A 107 11.27 -9.15 -16.30
CA ASN A 107 11.31 -8.47 -15.00
C ASN A 107 9.92 -8.45 -14.34
N PHE A 108 8.85 -8.11 -15.06
CA PHE A 108 7.49 -8.12 -14.50
C PHE A 108 7.02 -9.52 -14.11
N VAL A 109 7.38 -10.55 -14.88
CA VAL A 109 7.04 -11.95 -14.57
C VAL A 109 7.77 -12.43 -13.32
N ILE A 110 9.08 -12.16 -13.22
CA ILE A 110 9.89 -12.54 -12.06
C ILE A 110 9.39 -11.83 -10.80
N LEU A 111 9.12 -10.53 -10.89
CA LEU A 111 8.56 -9.77 -9.78
C LEU A 111 7.18 -10.27 -9.36
N ALA A 112 6.32 -10.64 -10.31
CA ALA A 112 5.01 -11.23 -10.02
C ALA A 112 5.16 -12.52 -9.20
N CYS A 113 6.10 -13.40 -9.55
CA CYS A 113 6.38 -14.63 -8.80
C CYS A 113 6.92 -14.33 -7.38
N ILE A 114 7.89 -13.42 -7.27
CA ILE A 114 8.45 -13.02 -5.96
C ILE A 114 7.35 -12.44 -5.07
N TYR A 115 6.56 -11.50 -5.59
CA TYR A 115 5.49 -10.87 -4.83
C TYR A 115 4.37 -11.86 -4.49
N ALA A 116 4.04 -12.81 -5.37
CA ALA A 116 3.09 -13.87 -5.06
C ALA A 116 3.51 -14.66 -3.81
N VAL A 117 4.78 -15.06 -3.72
CA VAL A 117 5.30 -15.81 -2.57
C VAL A 117 5.33 -14.94 -1.31
N VAL A 118 5.93 -13.76 -1.39
CA VAL A 118 6.11 -12.87 -0.23
C VAL A 118 4.77 -12.37 0.30
N MET A 119 3.86 -11.92 -0.57
CA MET A 119 2.54 -11.44 -0.15
C MET A 119 1.67 -12.56 0.41
N THR A 120 1.74 -13.78 -0.14
CA THR A 120 1.03 -14.93 0.41
C THR A 120 1.54 -15.28 1.80
N ALA A 121 2.86 -15.37 1.98
CA ALA A 121 3.46 -15.63 3.29
C ALA A 121 3.06 -14.56 4.31
N SER A 122 3.16 -13.27 3.92
CA SER A 122 2.76 -12.15 4.77
C SER A 122 1.27 -12.17 5.12
N ALA A 123 0.39 -12.47 4.15
CA ALA A 123 -1.05 -12.53 4.37
C ALA A 123 -1.45 -13.67 5.32
N LEU A 124 -0.78 -14.80 5.24
CA LEU A 124 -1.02 -15.94 6.15
C LEU A 124 -0.58 -15.62 7.58
N TYR A 125 0.48 -14.82 7.74
CA TYR A 125 0.98 -14.41 9.05
C TYR A 125 0.15 -13.30 9.69
N LEU A 126 -0.67 -12.59 8.91
CA LEU A 126 -1.45 -11.45 9.39
C LEU A 126 -2.66 -11.93 10.20
N GLU A 127 -2.67 -11.65 11.51
CA GLU A 127 -3.79 -11.96 12.41
C GLU A 127 -4.38 -10.67 13.00
N PRO A 128 -5.71 -10.58 13.11
CA PRO A 128 -6.32 -9.51 13.89
C PRO A 128 -6.02 -9.71 15.37
N PRO A 129 -5.89 -8.63 16.16
CA PRO A 129 -5.70 -8.77 17.61
C PRO A 129 -6.91 -9.51 18.20
N LYS A 130 -6.64 -10.51 19.05
CA LYS A 130 -7.69 -11.15 19.85
C LYS A 130 -8.32 -10.11 20.77
N GLN A 131 -9.64 -10.10 20.87
CA GLN A 131 -10.38 -9.11 21.70
C GLN A 131 -9.91 -9.03 23.16
N GLU A 132 -9.34 -10.10 23.69
CA GLU A 132 -8.76 -10.14 25.04
C GLU A 132 -7.49 -9.31 25.22
N THR A 133 -6.72 -9.09 24.14
CA THR A 133 -5.48 -8.30 24.21
C THR A 133 -5.76 -6.79 24.21
N ALA A 134 -6.91 -6.37 23.71
CA ALA A 134 -7.36 -4.98 23.79
C ALA A 134 -7.80 -4.56 25.21
N ALA A 135 -8.05 -5.54 26.10
CA ALA A 135 -8.37 -5.35 27.53
C ALA A 135 -7.17 -5.51 28.46
N GLY A 136 -5.94 -5.64 27.92
CA GLY A 136 -4.69 -5.80 28.67
C GLY A 136 -4.38 -4.61 29.56
N LYS A 137 -4.70 -4.75 30.83
CA LYS A 137 -4.12 -4.20 32.06
C LYS A 137 -3.07 -3.09 31.87
N GLY A 138 -3.53 -1.93 31.67
CA GLY A 138 -2.81 -0.68 31.79
C GLY A 138 -3.84 0.40 32.00
N GLN A 139 -4.28 0.57 33.26
CA GLN A 139 -5.12 1.67 33.69
C GLN A 139 -4.40 3.00 33.45
N PHE A 140 -4.49 3.50 32.25
CA PHE A 140 -4.64 4.92 32.03
C PHE A 140 -6.00 5.09 31.34
N LYS A 141 -7.03 5.20 32.17
CA LYS A 141 -8.28 5.87 31.80
C LYS A 141 -7.93 7.34 31.56
N ALA A 142 -7.24 7.63 30.47
CA ALA A 142 -7.46 8.88 29.81
C ALA A 142 -8.92 8.80 29.35
N LYS A 143 -9.76 9.57 30.01
CA LYS A 143 -11.15 9.85 29.61
C LYS A 143 -11.06 10.47 28.21
N MET A 144 -10.88 9.62 27.19
CA MET A 144 -11.01 10.08 25.81
C MET A 144 -12.47 10.53 25.68
N PRO A 145 -12.71 11.75 25.20
CA PRO A 145 -14.07 12.16 24.87
C PRO A 145 -14.65 11.09 23.97
N GLU A 146 -15.90 10.73 24.18
CA GLU A 146 -16.66 9.84 23.34
C GLU A 146 -16.37 10.20 21.90
N HIS A 147 -15.58 9.36 21.20
CA HIS A 147 -15.24 9.63 19.82
C HIS A 147 -16.54 9.56 19.05
N VAL A 148 -17.01 10.71 18.64
CA VAL A 148 -18.10 10.84 17.69
C VAL A 148 -17.63 10.08 16.45
N GLN A 149 -18.14 8.87 16.26
CA GLN A 149 -17.85 8.06 15.09
C GLN A 149 -18.65 8.63 13.92
N TYR A 150 -17.99 9.43 13.10
CA TYR A 150 -18.61 9.93 11.88
C TYR A 150 -18.74 8.80 10.86
N SER A 151 -19.92 8.64 10.31
CA SER A 151 -20.13 7.86 9.10
C SER A 151 -19.35 8.51 7.95
N VAL A 152 -18.99 7.72 6.92
CA VAL A 152 -18.25 8.25 5.74
C VAL A 152 -19.00 9.42 5.11
N LYS A 153 -20.35 9.36 5.04
CA LYS A 153 -21.18 10.45 4.51
C LYS A 153 -21.11 11.72 5.36
N GLU A 154 -21.11 11.58 6.67
CA GLU A 154 -21.02 12.72 7.60
C GLU A 154 -19.62 13.33 7.56
N ALA A 155 -18.56 12.49 7.52
CA ALA A 155 -17.19 12.96 7.39
C ALA A 155 -16.98 13.79 6.10
N MET A 156 -17.57 13.38 4.98
CA MET A 156 -17.50 14.12 3.71
C MET A 156 -18.19 15.49 3.74
N HIS A 157 -19.08 15.75 4.72
CA HIS A 157 -19.72 17.05 4.91
C HIS A 157 -18.93 17.98 5.85
N THR A 158 -17.82 17.49 6.44
CA THR A 158 -16.97 18.29 7.32
C THR A 158 -15.87 18.98 6.55
N TRP A 159 -15.63 20.26 6.86
CA TRP A 159 -14.52 21.01 6.24
C TRP A 159 -13.15 20.39 6.56
N GLN A 160 -13.00 19.76 7.74
CA GLN A 160 -11.80 19.07 8.18
C GLN A 160 -11.39 17.94 7.24
N PHE A 161 -12.37 17.23 6.67
CA PHE A 161 -12.12 16.19 5.67
C PHE A 161 -11.41 16.76 4.44
N TYR A 162 -11.90 17.87 3.90
CA TYR A 162 -11.31 18.51 2.73
C TYR A 162 -9.94 19.12 3.02
N ALA A 163 -9.74 19.71 4.21
CA ALA A 163 -8.46 20.24 4.62
C ALA A 163 -7.40 19.13 4.72
N LEU A 164 -7.72 18.01 5.38
CA LEU A 164 -6.84 16.85 5.48
C LEU A 164 -6.56 16.24 4.09
N TRP A 165 -7.58 16.13 3.25
CA TRP A 165 -7.44 15.62 1.89
C TRP A 165 -6.50 16.51 1.07
N TRP A 166 -6.64 17.82 1.17
CA TRP A 166 -5.79 18.77 0.45
C TRP A 166 -4.32 18.73 0.91
N ILE A 167 -4.09 18.66 2.22
CA ILE A 167 -2.75 18.50 2.79
C ILE A 167 -2.11 17.20 2.27
N PHE A 168 -2.87 16.10 2.30
CA PHE A 168 -2.39 14.79 1.85
C PHE A 168 -2.11 14.77 0.35
N PHE A 169 -3.00 15.36 -0.45
CA PHE A 169 -2.85 15.51 -1.89
C PHE A 169 -1.58 16.29 -2.25
N THR A 170 -1.40 17.45 -1.63
CA THR A 170 -0.22 18.31 -1.90
C THR A 170 1.07 17.61 -1.50
N ASN A 171 1.10 16.97 -0.33
CA ASN A 171 2.27 16.27 0.17
C ASN A 171 2.69 15.12 -0.76
N ILE A 172 1.73 14.29 -1.18
CA ILE A 172 2.00 13.17 -2.09
C ILE A 172 2.44 13.68 -3.47
N THR A 173 1.76 14.70 -4.01
CA THR A 173 2.09 15.27 -5.32
C THR A 173 3.52 15.83 -5.34
N CYS A 174 3.89 16.60 -4.33
CA CYS A 174 5.26 17.11 -4.19
C CYS A 174 6.28 15.97 -4.01
N GLY A 175 5.97 14.98 -3.16
CA GLY A 175 6.86 13.85 -2.92
C GLY A 175 7.10 13.00 -4.16
N ILE A 176 6.05 12.61 -4.87
CA ILE A 176 6.15 11.83 -6.11
C ILE A 176 6.81 12.66 -7.22
N GLY A 177 6.46 13.93 -7.34
CA GLY A 177 7.08 14.82 -8.31
C GLY A 177 8.59 14.95 -8.11
N LEU A 178 9.04 15.09 -6.86
CA LEU A 178 10.47 15.14 -6.54
C LEU A 178 11.16 13.81 -6.86
N LEU A 179 10.55 12.67 -6.48
CA LEU A 179 11.09 11.34 -6.77
C LEU A 179 11.20 11.07 -8.28
N ALA A 180 10.25 11.54 -9.07
CA ALA A 180 10.25 11.36 -10.53
C ALA A 180 11.45 12.04 -11.21
N VAL A 181 11.89 13.19 -10.70
CA VAL A 181 13.02 13.95 -11.25
C VAL A 181 14.33 13.74 -10.49
N ALA A 182 14.30 13.07 -9.34
CA ALA A 182 15.48 12.88 -8.49
C ALA A 182 16.58 12.10 -9.21
N SER A 183 16.23 11.04 -9.96
CA SER A 183 17.20 10.23 -10.70
C SER A 183 17.86 10.99 -11.86
N PRO A 184 17.12 11.65 -12.77
CA PRO A 184 17.73 12.52 -13.79
C PRO A 184 18.59 13.64 -13.19
N MET A 185 18.11 14.33 -12.15
CA MET A 185 18.89 15.38 -11.49
C MET A 185 20.19 14.86 -10.89
N ALA A 186 20.15 13.69 -10.24
CA ALA A 186 21.37 13.10 -9.69
C ALA A 186 22.39 12.76 -10.80
N GLN A 187 21.95 12.25 -11.95
CA GLN A 187 22.80 11.97 -13.09
C GLN A 187 23.42 13.24 -13.70
N GLU A 188 22.66 14.30 -13.84
CA GLU A 188 23.15 15.57 -14.34
C GLU A 188 24.16 16.25 -13.39
N VAL A 189 23.89 16.21 -12.07
CA VAL A 189 24.75 16.88 -11.06
C VAL A 189 26.04 16.08 -10.79
N ILE A 190 25.97 14.75 -10.80
CA ILE A 190 27.11 13.88 -10.48
C ILE A 190 27.91 13.52 -11.74
N GLY A 191 27.35 13.73 -12.92
CA GLY A 191 28.03 13.48 -14.20
C GLY A 191 28.24 11.98 -14.51
N MET A 192 27.33 11.13 -14.01
CA MET A 192 27.30 9.69 -14.28
C MET A 192 26.26 9.35 -15.34
#